data_f07e6c0b443deb8daddd3622f4f86ea9
#
_entry.id   f07e6c0b443deb8daddd3622f4f86ea9
#
_cell.length_a   1.000
_cell.length_b   1.000
_cell.length_c   1.000
_cell.angle_alpha   90.00
_cell.angle_beta   90.00
_cell.angle_gamma   90.00
#
_symmetry.space_group_name_H-M   'P 1'
#
loop_
_entity.id
_entity.type
_entity.pdbx_description
1 polymer ?
#
loop_
_entity_poly.entity_id
_entity_poly.type
_entity_poly.pdbx_seq_one_letter_code
_entity_poly.pdbx_strand_id
1 'polypeptide(L)'
;MIGKLLDRRYQVVQILGQGGFGHTYIAEDTRRPGNPSCVVKHLQPATSDPDFLETARRLFKREAETLEKLGNHDQIPRLLAYFEEDEEFYLVQEFVPGNPLSMELQPGVQWSESQVIHLLQDVLPILEFVHSHEVIHQDLKPHNLIRRSSDNKLVLVDFGAVKQVKMYSLMTPDQLKNETIPIGTPGYMPSEQALGRPYPNSDIYALGMIAIQALTGLHPKQLGEEPATGEIIWQHHAQVSDALAAILTKMVHQHYKYRYLKSCTWKHGCQNHNYVQ
;
A
#
# COMPACT_ATOMS: atom_id res chain seq x y z
N MET A 1 -25.09 4.97 -6.19
CA MET A 1 -24.12 4.11 -6.91
C MET A 1 -24.50 2.63 -6.93
N ILE A 2 -24.92 1.99 -5.82
CA ILE A 2 -25.38 0.59 -5.86
C ILE A 2 -26.52 0.45 -6.87
N GLY A 3 -26.43 -0.54 -7.75
CA GLY A 3 -27.35 -0.74 -8.84
C GLY A 3 -27.05 0.06 -10.13
N LYS A 4 -26.09 1.02 -10.11
CA LYS A 4 -25.66 1.74 -11.34
C LYS A 4 -24.84 0.82 -12.22
N LEU A 5 -25.07 0.90 -13.53
CA LEU A 5 -24.28 0.23 -14.56
C LEU A 5 -23.31 1.25 -15.17
N LEU A 6 -22.03 1.13 -14.86
CA LEU A 6 -20.94 2.00 -15.32
C LEU A 6 -20.39 1.51 -16.65
N ASP A 7 -20.07 2.43 -17.56
CA ASP A 7 -19.58 2.14 -18.93
C ASP A 7 -20.42 1.05 -19.65
N ARG A 8 -21.73 0.97 -19.36
CA ARG A 8 -22.61 -0.09 -19.87
C ARG A 8 -22.06 -1.51 -19.69
N ARG A 9 -21.23 -1.72 -18.65
CA ARG A 9 -20.51 -2.97 -18.43
C ARG A 9 -20.40 -3.36 -16.96
N TYR A 10 -20.09 -2.45 -16.06
CA TYR A 10 -19.78 -2.78 -14.67
C TYR A 10 -20.98 -2.48 -13.78
N GLN A 11 -21.67 -3.51 -13.32
CA GLN A 11 -22.84 -3.41 -12.44
C GLN A 11 -22.35 -3.28 -10.99
N VAL A 12 -22.52 -2.12 -10.38
CA VAL A 12 -22.13 -1.89 -8.96
C VAL A 12 -23.04 -2.67 -8.02
N VAL A 13 -22.46 -3.56 -7.20
CA VAL A 13 -23.25 -4.44 -6.31
C VAL A 13 -23.05 -4.13 -4.83
N GLN A 14 -21.88 -3.65 -4.42
CA GLN A 14 -21.57 -3.43 -3.02
C GLN A 14 -20.55 -2.30 -2.83
N ILE A 15 -20.66 -1.58 -1.69
CA ILE A 15 -19.60 -0.66 -1.25
C ILE A 15 -18.51 -1.49 -0.55
N LEU A 16 -17.27 -1.36 -0.98
CA LEU A 16 -16.12 -1.99 -0.35
C LEU A 16 -15.43 -1.05 0.65
N GLY A 17 -15.41 0.24 0.35
CA GLY A 17 -14.82 1.26 1.22
C GLY A 17 -15.24 2.67 0.83
N GLN A 18 -15.19 3.57 1.81
CA GLN A 18 -15.43 4.99 1.61
C GLN A 18 -14.24 5.78 2.12
N GLY A 19 -13.74 6.67 1.30
CA GLY A 19 -12.68 7.62 1.66
C GLY A 19 -13.13 9.05 1.40
N GLY A 20 -12.40 10.04 1.87
CA GLY A 20 -12.82 11.45 1.79
C GLY A 20 -13.01 12.02 0.37
N PHE A 21 -12.59 11.33 -0.69
CA PHE A 21 -12.70 11.81 -2.10
C PHE A 21 -13.00 10.71 -3.10
N GLY A 22 -13.32 9.54 -2.62
CA GLY A 22 -13.65 8.45 -3.51
C GLY A 22 -14.25 7.28 -2.76
N HIS A 23 -14.92 6.49 -3.53
CA HIS A 23 -15.57 5.28 -3.06
C HIS A 23 -14.96 4.09 -3.80
N THR A 24 -14.82 3.00 -3.10
CA THR A 24 -14.43 1.73 -3.72
C THR A 24 -15.62 0.79 -3.65
N TYR A 25 -15.94 0.19 -4.77
CA TYR A 25 -17.08 -0.71 -4.91
C TYR A 25 -16.65 -2.07 -5.40
N ILE A 26 -17.42 -3.10 -5.07
CA ILE A 26 -17.44 -4.36 -5.80
C ILE A 26 -18.47 -4.19 -6.92
N ALA A 27 -18.11 -4.56 -8.12
CA ALA A 27 -18.98 -4.59 -9.29
C ALA A 27 -18.85 -5.94 -10.01
N GLU A 28 -19.84 -6.26 -10.85
CA GLU A 28 -19.83 -7.42 -11.73
C GLU A 28 -19.56 -6.97 -13.17
N ASP A 29 -18.65 -7.65 -13.86
CA ASP A 29 -18.38 -7.43 -15.28
C ASP A 29 -19.40 -8.18 -16.12
N THR A 30 -20.48 -7.50 -16.52
CA THR A 30 -21.61 -8.09 -17.24
C THR A 30 -21.30 -8.51 -18.68
N ARG A 31 -20.12 -8.11 -19.22
CA ARG A 31 -19.68 -8.52 -20.57
C ARG A 31 -18.75 -9.73 -20.58
N ARG A 32 -18.49 -10.33 -19.41
CA ARG A 32 -17.70 -11.56 -19.29
C ARG A 32 -18.58 -12.72 -18.83
N PRO A 33 -18.38 -13.94 -19.37
CA PRO A 33 -19.09 -15.13 -18.91
C PRO A 33 -18.98 -15.30 -17.38
N GLY A 34 -20.10 -15.54 -16.72
CA GLY A 34 -20.17 -15.71 -15.27
C GLY A 34 -20.12 -14.42 -14.46
N ASN A 35 -20.16 -13.25 -15.10
CA ASN A 35 -20.18 -11.93 -14.46
C ASN A 35 -19.14 -11.84 -13.31
N PRO A 36 -17.83 -12.05 -13.58
CA PRO A 36 -16.83 -12.07 -12.52
C PRO A 36 -16.78 -10.74 -11.77
N SER A 37 -16.59 -10.81 -10.46
CA SER A 37 -16.43 -9.63 -9.61
C SER A 37 -15.16 -8.86 -9.95
N CYS A 38 -15.25 -7.54 -9.89
CA CYS A 38 -14.15 -6.60 -10.03
C CYS A 38 -14.26 -5.51 -8.96
N VAL A 39 -13.18 -4.77 -8.76
CA VAL A 39 -13.15 -3.59 -7.88
C VAL A 39 -13.20 -2.35 -8.73
N VAL A 40 -14.14 -1.46 -8.44
CA VAL A 40 -14.24 -0.14 -9.06
C VAL A 40 -13.83 0.91 -8.05
N LYS A 41 -12.74 1.61 -8.33
CA LYS A 41 -12.36 2.82 -7.63
C LYS A 41 -12.99 4.00 -8.35
N HIS A 42 -13.81 4.73 -7.65
CA HIS A 42 -14.51 5.91 -8.12
C HIS A 42 -13.93 7.15 -7.45
N LEU A 43 -13.40 8.03 -8.25
CA LEU A 43 -12.94 9.34 -7.83
C LEU A 43 -13.95 10.38 -8.26
N GLN A 44 -14.60 11.01 -7.28
CA GLN A 44 -15.48 12.15 -7.48
C GLN A 44 -14.72 13.40 -7.10
N PRO A 45 -14.40 14.30 -8.07
CA PRO A 45 -13.74 15.55 -7.78
C PRO A 45 -14.57 16.42 -6.83
N ALA A 46 -13.92 17.05 -5.86
CA ALA A 46 -14.61 17.89 -4.85
C ALA A 46 -15.03 19.26 -5.42
N THR A 47 -14.54 19.61 -6.61
CA THR A 47 -14.79 20.90 -7.27
C THR A 47 -14.72 20.71 -8.79
N SER A 48 -15.46 21.56 -9.51
CA SER A 48 -15.42 21.64 -10.98
C SER A 48 -14.35 22.64 -11.49
N ASP A 49 -13.41 23.06 -10.62
CA ASP A 49 -12.28 23.89 -11.03
C ASP A 49 -11.45 23.18 -12.11
N PRO A 50 -11.22 23.78 -13.29
CA PRO A 50 -10.55 23.13 -14.42
C PRO A 50 -9.12 22.67 -14.09
N ASP A 51 -8.34 23.46 -13.34
CA ASP A 51 -6.96 23.13 -12.98
C ASP A 51 -6.92 21.94 -12.01
N PHE A 52 -7.91 21.90 -11.10
CA PHE A 52 -8.09 20.77 -10.19
C PHE A 52 -8.47 19.51 -10.95
N LEU A 53 -9.45 19.58 -11.87
CA LEU A 53 -9.88 18.44 -12.68
C LEU A 53 -8.75 17.88 -13.55
N GLU A 54 -7.95 18.76 -14.15
CA GLU A 54 -6.78 18.33 -14.94
C GLU A 54 -5.75 17.60 -14.06
N THR A 55 -5.48 18.12 -12.87
CA THR A 55 -4.57 17.47 -11.91
C THR A 55 -5.13 16.12 -11.46
N ALA A 56 -6.41 16.05 -11.13
CA ALA A 56 -7.08 14.81 -10.75
C ALA A 56 -7.01 13.77 -11.86
N ARG A 57 -7.31 14.17 -13.10
CA ARG A 57 -7.22 13.31 -14.30
C ARG A 57 -5.82 12.77 -14.51
N ARG A 58 -4.80 13.63 -14.39
CA ARG A 58 -3.39 13.23 -14.55
C ARG A 58 -2.95 12.21 -13.50
N LEU A 59 -3.32 12.42 -12.23
CA LEU A 59 -2.94 11.50 -11.14
C LEU A 59 -3.66 10.16 -11.27
N PHE A 60 -4.93 10.19 -11.62
CA PHE A 60 -5.73 8.98 -11.82
C PHE A 60 -5.25 8.16 -13.03
N LYS A 61 -4.89 8.83 -14.13
CA LYS A 61 -4.26 8.21 -15.29
C LYS A 61 -2.93 7.55 -14.91
N ARG A 62 -2.12 8.21 -14.07
CA ARG A 62 -0.84 7.64 -13.60
C ARG A 62 -1.03 6.35 -12.78
N GLU A 63 -2.09 6.25 -11.97
CA GLU A 63 -2.41 4.99 -11.26
C GLU A 63 -2.76 3.89 -12.25
N ALA A 64 -3.59 4.18 -13.25
CA ALA A 64 -3.93 3.22 -14.29
C ALA A 64 -2.69 2.75 -15.06
N GLU A 65 -1.81 3.67 -15.49
CA GLU A 65 -0.54 3.35 -16.16
C GLU A 65 0.38 2.50 -15.28
N THR A 66 0.41 2.78 -13.97
CA THR A 66 1.18 2.00 -13.01
C THR A 66 0.65 0.58 -12.89
N LEU A 67 -0.68 0.41 -12.73
CA LEU A 67 -1.30 -0.91 -12.66
C LEU A 67 -1.15 -1.69 -13.98
N GLU A 68 -1.27 -1.03 -15.13
CA GLU A 68 -1.02 -1.67 -16.42
C GLU A 68 0.43 -2.19 -16.53
N LYS A 69 1.40 -1.39 -16.09
CA LYS A 69 2.82 -1.77 -16.07
C LYS A 69 3.11 -2.94 -15.14
N LEU A 70 2.43 -3.00 -13.98
CA LEU A 70 2.66 -3.99 -12.93
C LEU A 70 1.72 -5.20 -12.98
N GLY A 71 0.66 -5.15 -13.78
CA GLY A 71 -0.45 -6.10 -13.73
C GLY A 71 -0.17 -7.53 -14.20
N ASN A 72 1.09 -7.84 -14.58
CA ASN A 72 1.52 -9.21 -14.91
C ASN A 72 2.09 -9.98 -13.70
N HIS A 73 2.08 -9.40 -12.50
CA HIS A 73 2.52 -10.07 -11.29
C HIS A 73 1.35 -10.75 -10.57
N ASP A 74 1.51 -12.02 -10.19
CA ASP A 74 0.46 -12.83 -9.52
C ASP A 74 -0.10 -12.20 -8.23
N GLN A 75 0.71 -11.41 -7.53
CA GLN A 75 0.35 -10.77 -6.25
C GLN A 75 0.08 -9.25 -6.39
N ILE A 76 -0.30 -8.80 -7.58
CA ILE A 76 -0.75 -7.42 -7.86
C ILE A 76 -2.01 -7.51 -8.73
N PRO A 77 -3.13 -6.85 -8.38
CA PRO A 77 -4.35 -6.91 -9.17
C PRO A 77 -4.15 -6.25 -10.53
N ARG A 78 -4.65 -6.89 -11.59
CA ARG A 78 -4.58 -6.36 -12.95
C ARG A 78 -5.55 -5.19 -13.13
N LEU A 79 -5.14 -4.20 -13.93
CA LEU A 79 -6.05 -3.21 -14.47
C LEU A 79 -7.01 -3.90 -15.47
N LEU A 80 -8.31 -3.64 -15.35
CA LEU A 80 -9.35 -4.18 -16.25
C LEU A 80 -9.94 -3.10 -17.13
N ALA A 81 -10.08 -1.87 -16.62
CA ALA A 81 -10.53 -0.71 -17.36
C ALA A 81 -10.16 0.59 -16.64
N TYR A 82 -10.14 1.65 -17.42
CA TYR A 82 -9.99 3.01 -16.95
C TYR A 82 -10.83 3.91 -17.85
N PHE A 83 -11.73 4.72 -17.29
CA PHE A 83 -12.61 5.58 -18.07
C PHE A 83 -13.11 6.78 -17.23
N GLU A 84 -13.62 7.76 -17.96
CA GLU A 84 -14.30 8.94 -17.41
C GLU A 84 -15.76 8.92 -17.86
N GLU A 85 -16.69 9.15 -16.95
CA GLU A 85 -18.13 9.27 -17.19
C GLU A 85 -18.70 10.38 -16.29
N ASP A 86 -19.40 11.36 -16.85
CA ASP A 86 -20.01 12.49 -16.14
C ASP A 86 -19.00 13.32 -15.31
N GLU A 87 -17.80 13.57 -15.85
CA GLU A 87 -16.66 14.25 -15.17
C GLU A 87 -16.15 13.52 -13.90
N GLU A 88 -16.56 12.28 -13.69
CA GLU A 88 -16.09 11.39 -12.65
C GLU A 88 -15.14 10.33 -13.23
N PHE A 89 -14.17 9.90 -12.43
CA PHE A 89 -13.12 8.99 -12.91
C PHE A 89 -13.30 7.60 -12.30
N TYR A 90 -13.19 6.58 -13.14
CA TYR A 90 -13.38 5.18 -12.77
C TYR A 90 -12.18 4.33 -13.18
N LEU A 91 -11.59 3.65 -12.19
CA LEU A 91 -10.56 2.64 -12.39
C LEU A 91 -11.12 1.29 -11.96
N VAL A 92 -11.10 0.34 -12.88
CA VAL A 92 -11.57 -1.02 -12.62
C VAL A 92 -10.38 -1.96 -12.58
N GLN A 93 -10.26 -2.70 -11.50
CA GLN A 93 -9.20 -3.67 -11.28
C GLN A 93 -9.75 -5.03 -10.85
N GLU A 94 -8.92 -6.04 -10.93
CA GLU A 94 -9.23 -7.40 -10.49
C GLU A 94 -9.66 -7.41 -9.02
N PHE A 95 -10.72 -8.14 -8.72
CA PHE A 95 -11.12 -8.40 -7.34
C PHE A 95 -10.27 -9.52 -6.75
N VAL A 96 -9.66 -9.28 -5.62
CA VAL A 96 -8.88 -10.25 -4.86
C VAL A 96 -9.74 -10.77 -3.71
N PRO A 97 -10.28 -12.00 -3.79
CA PRO A 97 -11.03 -12.60 -2.70
C PRO A 97 -10.12 -12.84 -1.49
N GLY A 98 -10.46 -12.27 -0.35
CA GLY A 98 -9.65 -12.40 0.86
C GLY A 98 -9.88 -11.27 1.85
N ASN A 99 -9.08 -11.27 2.91
CA ASN A 99 -9.16 -10.28 3.97
C ASN A 99 -7.91 -9.40 4.01
N PRO A 100 -8.05 -8.10 4.31
CA PRO A 100 -6.88 -7.26 4.53
C PRO A 100 -6.11 -7.73 5.77
N LEU A 101 -4.79 -7.67 5.70
CA LEU A 101 -3.88 -8.07 6.79
C LEU A 101 -4.17 -7.31 8.10
N SER A 102 -4.77 -6.13 8.02
CA SER A 102 -5.23 -5.38 9.19
C SER A 102 -6.27 -6.12 10.04
N MET A 103 -6.99 -7.08 9.48
CA MET A 103 -7.91 -7.93 10.25
C MET A 103 -7.17 -9.00 11.06
N GLU A 104 -5.95 -9.34 10.69
CA GLU A 104 -5.10 -10.29 11.41
C GLU A 104 -4.24 -9.57 12.48
N LEU A 105 -3.88 -8.30 12.25
CA LEU A 105 -3.06 -7.48 13.14
C LEU A 105 -3.94 -6.65 14.09
N GLN A 106 -4.76 -7.32 14.87
CA GLN A 106 -5.60 -6.65 15.87
C GLN A 106 -4.76 -6.17 17.07
N PRO A 107 -5.14 -5.07 17.74
CA PRO A 107 -4.44 -4.58 18.93
C PRO A 107 -4.26 -5.68 19.98
N GLY A 108 -3.03 -5.84 20.46
CA GLY A 108 -2.64 -6.84 21.46
C GLY A 108 -2.41 -8.25 20.92
N VAL A 109 -2.70 -8.52 19.64
CA VAL A 109 -2.38 -9.81 19.01
C VAL A 109 -0.93 -9.81 18.55
N GLN A 110 -0.11 -10.66 19.14
CA GLN A 110 1.29 -10.83 18.78
C GLN A 110 1.48 -12.05 17.88
N TRP A 111 2.25 -11.89 16.82
CA TRP A 111 2.65 -12.97 15.94
C TRP A 111 3.97 -13.59 16.40
N SER A 112 4.15 -14.87 16.10
CA SER A 112 5.44 -15.53 16.25
C SER A 112 6.47 -15.00 15.24
N GLU A 113 7.75 -15.17 15.56
CA GLU A 113 8.86 -14.87 14.65
C GLU A 113 8.69 -15.58 13.29
N SER A 114 8.28 -16.85 13.30
CA SER A 114 8.04 -17.63 12.08
C SER A 114 6.96 -16.99 11.18
N GLN A 115 5.86 -16.50 11.74
CA GLN A 115 4.80 -15.83 10.99
C GLN A 115 5.30 -14.53 10.36
N VAL A 116 6.15 -13.78 11.08
CA VAL A 116 6.75 -12.55 10.56
C VAL A 116 7.77 -12.85 9.46
N ILE A 117 8.57 -13.89 9.59
CA ILE A 117 9.48 -14.33 8.52
C ILE A 117 8.69 -14.68 7.26
N HIS A 118 7.57 -15.41 7.37
CA HIS A 118 6.70 -15.70 6.23
C HIS A 118 6.10 -14.43 5.61
N LEU A 119 5.68 -13.45 6.42
CA LEU A 119 5.22 -12.15 5.93
C LEU A 119 6.30 -11.46 5.07
N LEU A 120 7.53 -11.41 5.57
CA LEU A 120 8.65 -10.80 4.83
C LEU A 120 8.98 -11.56 3.55
N GLN A 121 8.97 -12.89 3.60
CA GLN A 121 9.22 -13.76 2.43
C GLN A 121 8.16 -13.61 1.34
N ASP A 122 6.93 -13.31 1.72
CA ASP A 122 5.80 -13.13 0.78
C ASP A 122 5.80 -11.72 0.17
N VAL A 123 6.10 -10.68 0.95
CA VAL A 123 5.97 -9.27 0.48
C VAL A 123 7.24 -8.73 -0.19
N LEU A 124 8.44 -9.11 0.27
CA LEU A 124 9.68 -8.56 -0.29
C LEU A 124 9.87 -8.85 -1.78
N PRO A 125 9.51 -10.05 -2.32
CA PRO A 125 9.54 -10.28 -3.77
C PRO A 125 8.59 -9.37 -4.57
N ILE A 126 7.43 -9.03 -3.99
CA ILE A 126 6.49 -8.09 -4.63
C ILE A 126 7.13 -6.71 -4.73
N LEU A 127 7.74 -6.23 -3.64
CA LEU A 127 8.44 -4.94 -3.63
C LEU A 127 9.64 -4.93 -4.57
N GLU A 128 10.38 -6.05 -4.67
CA GLU A 128 11.49 -6.19 -5.63
C GLU A 128 10.99 -6.02 -7.07
N PHE A 129 9.87 -6.65 -7.41
CA PHE A 129 9.25 -6.50 -8.72
C PHE A 129 8.78 -5.06 -8.96
N VAL A 130 8.06 -4.45 -8.02
CA VAL A 130 7.57 -3.07 -8.11
C VAL A 130 8.74 -2.09 -8.31
N HIS A 131 9.79 -2.20 -7.49
CA HIS A 131 10.96 -1.33 -7.57
C HIS A 131 11.79 -1.54 -8.86
N SER A 132 11.82 -2.76 -9.41
CA SER A 132 12.48 -3.03 -10.70
C SER A 132 11.79 -2.33 -11.88
N HIS A 133 10.50 -1.96 -11.71
CA HIS A 133 9.74 -1.17 -12.65
C HIS A 133 9.76 0.34 -12.35
N GLU A 134 10.69 0.80 -11.48
CA GLU A 134 10.82 2.21 -11.09
C GLU A 134 9.56 2.79 -10.42
N VAL A 135 8.78 1.94 -9.77
CA VAL A 135 7.60 2.32 -9.00
C VAL A 135 7.93 2.22 -7.52
N ILE A 136 7.45 3.18 -6.72
CA ILE A 136 7.47 3.15 -5.26
C ILE A 136 6.02 3.18 -4.81
N HIS A 137 5.62 2.26 -3.93
CA HIS A 137 4.22 2.12 -3.50
C HIS A 137 3.76 3.29 -2.61
N GLN A 138 4.61 3.77 -1.71
CA GLN A 138 4.44 4.93 -0.83
C GLN A 138 3.31 4.85 0.22
N ASP A 139 2.45 3.85 0.17
CA ASP A 139 1.39 3.66 1.17
C ASP A 139 1.26 2.20 1.60
N LEU A 140 2.40 1.53 1.75
CA LEU A 140 2.41 0.17 2.27
C LEU A 140 1.95 0.18 3.74
N LYS A 141 0.89 -0.58 4.01
CA LYS A 141 0.26 -0.74 5.33
C LYS A 141 -0.59 -2.01 5.36
N PRO A 142 -1.02 -2.51 6.54
CA PRO A 142 -1.80 -3.73 6.64
C PRO A 142 -3.11 -3.75 5.83
N HIS A 143 -3.75 -2.60 5.64
CA HIS A 143 -4.97 -2.50 4.82
C HIS A 143 -4.73 -2.73 3.31
N ASN A 144 -3.52 -2.46 2.84
CA ASN A 144 -3.16 -2.57 1.43
C ASN A 144 -2.47 -3.90 1.08
N LEU A 145 -2.48 -4.85 2.01
CA LEU A 145 -2.06 -6.23 1.83
C LEU A 145 -3.28 -7.14 2.04
N ILE A 146 -3.74 -7.79 0.99
CA ILE A 146 -4.89 -8.71 1.04
C ILE A 146 -4.37 -10.14 1.11
N ARG A 147 -4.73 -10.89 2.14
CA ARG A 147 -4.48 -12.32 2.19
C ARG A 147 -5.49 -13.03 1.31
N ARG A 148 -5.04 -13.49 0.15
CA ARG A 148 -5.87 -14.14 -0.86
C ARG A 148 -6.37 -15.50 -0.35
N SER A 149 -7.70 -15.71 -0.43
CA SER A 149 -8.34 -16.89 0.13
C SER A 149 -7.98 -18.22 -0.56
N SER A 150 -7.53 -18.17 -1.82
CA SER A 150 -7.26 -19.38 -2.60
C SER A 150 -5.94 -20.08 -2.25
N ASP A 151 -4.93 -19.32 -1.82
CA ASP A 151 -3.55 -19.82 -1.62
C ASP A 151 -2.83 -19.20 -0.43
N ASN A 152 -3.51 -18.35 0.35
CA ASN A 152 -2.98 -17.62 1.51
C ASN A 152 -1.80 -16.66 1.20
N LYS A 153 -1.50 -16.37 -0.05
CA LYS A 153 -0.50 -15.37 -0.42
C LYS A 153 -1.01 -13.95 -0.18
N LEU A 154 -0.11 -13.05 0.15
CA LEU A 154 -0.42 -11.63 0.24
C LEU A 154 -0.40 -10.98 -1.15
N VAL A 155 -1.43 -10.23 -1.44
CA VAL A 155 -1.57 -9.43 -2.67
C VAL A 155 -1.48 -7.96 -2.31
N LEU A 156 -0.57 -7.23 -2.94
CA LEU A 156 -0.37 -5.80 -2.74
C LEU A 156 -1.36 -5.02 -3.59
N VAL A 157 -2.17 -4.19 -2.95
CA VAL A 157 -3.22 -3.38 -3.59
C VAL A 157 -3.01 -1.89 -3.30
N ASP A 158 -3.67 -1.04 -4.08
CA ASP A 158 -3.74 0.41 -3.85
C ASP A 158 -2.42 1.17 -4.06
N PHE A 159 -2.03 1.36 -5.33
CA PHE A 159 -0.83 2.09 -5.73
C PHE A 159 -0.96 3.64 -5.68
N GLY A 160 -1.92 4.16 -4.94
CA GLY A 160 -1.85 5.44 -4.24
C GLY A 160 -2.11 6.76 -4.98
N ALA A 161 -2.56 6.79 -6.24
CA ALA A 161 -2.83 8.07 -6.93
C ALA A 161 -4.00 8.87 -6.34
N VAL A 162 -5.04 8.19 -5.84
CA VAL A 162 -6.23 8.84 -5.24
C VAL A 162 -5.89 9.67 -4.01
N LYS A 163 -4.84 9.31 -3.26
CA LYS A 163 -4.40 10.10 -2.10
C LYS A 163 -3.71 11.41 -2.48
N GLN A 164 -3.00 11.44 -3.61
CA GLN A 164 -2.42 12.67 -4.13
C GLN A 164 -3.54 13.67 -4.47
N VAL A 165 -4.59 13.23 -5.16
CA VAL A 165 -5.75 14.07 -5.47
C VAL A 165 -6.41 14.60 -4.20
N LYS A 166 -6.56 13.74 -3.17
CA LYS A 166 -7.13 14.12 -1.89
C LYS A 166 -6.39 15.30 -1.23
N MET A 167 -5.07 15.27 -1.24
CA MET A 167 -4.29 16.33 -0.62
C MET A 167 -4.32 17.62 -1.44
N TYR A 168 -4.30 17.53 -2.75
CA TYR A 168 -4.47 18.70 -3.64
C TYR A 168 -5.82 19.40 -3.42
N SER A 169 -6.91 18.68 -3.14
CA SER A 169 -8.24 19.28 -2.93
C SER A 169 -8.40 20.00 -1.59
N LEU A 170 -7.52 19.74 -0.62
CA LEU A 170 -7.53 20.41 0.70
C LEU A 170 -6.65 21.67 0.73
N MET A 171 -5.90 21.94 -0.34
CA MET A 171 -4.97 23.06 -0.42
C MET A 171 -5.54 24.23 -1.19
N THR A 172 -5.19 25.43 -0.74
CA THR A 172 -5.47 26.65 -1.50
C THR A 172 -4.54 26.74 -2.74
N PRO A 173 -4.93 27.46 -3.80
CA PRO A 173 -4.11 27.64 -5.01
C PRO A 173 -2.67 28.10 -4.73
N ASP A 174 -2.44 28.87 -3.68
CA ASP A 174 -1.11 29.36 -3.29
C ASP A 174 -0.27 28.26 -2.59
N GLN A 175 -0.91 27.36 -1.85
CA GLN A 175 -0.24 26.20 -1.24
C GLN A 175 0.14 25.15 -2.29
N LEU A 176 -0.66 24.99 -3.35
CA LEU A 176 -0.38 24.07 -4.47
C LEU A 176 0.90 24.40 -5.22
N LYS A 177 1.36 25.65 -5.20
CA LYS A 177 2.55 26.10 -5.95
C LYS A 177 3.86 25.84 -5.22
N ASN A 178 3.85 25.65 -3.89
CA ASN A 178 5.06 25.69 -3.06
C ASN A 178 5.24 24.52 -2.10
N GLU A 179 4.30 23.59 -1.96
CA GLU A 179 4.42 22.51 -0.98
C GLU A 179 4.48 21.12 -1.60
N THR A 180 5.48 20.35 -1.18
CA THR A 180 5.56 18.91 -1.45
C THR A 180 4.64 18.17 -0.50
N ILE A 181 3.60 17.55 -1.05
CA ILE A 181 2.56 16.88 -0.26
C ILE A 181 3.07 15.51 0.21
N PRO A 182 3.11 15.25 1.52
CA PRO A 182 3.49 13.94 2.02
C PRO A 182 2.41 12.90 1.68
N ILE A 183 2.81 11.84 0.97
CA ILE A 183 1.95 10.70 0.64
C ILE A 183 2.29 9.56 1.56
N GLY A 184 1.28 8.92 2.15
CA GLY A 184 1.46 7.76 3.01
C GLY A 184 0.56 7.79 4.25
N THR A 185 0.72 6.78 5.09
CA THR A 185 -0.04 6.63 6.33
C THR A 185 0.87 6.86 7.54
N PRO A 186 0.57 7.83 8.42
CA PRO A 186 1.36 8.08 9.61
C PRO A 186 1.57 6.83 10.47
N GLY A 187 2.83 6.59 10.87
CA GLY A 187 3.26 5.41 11.60
C GLY A 187 3.94 4.36 10.70
N TYR A 188 3.58 4.30 9.42
CA TYR A 188 4.27 3.44 8.43
C TYR A 188 5.14 4.25 7.46
N MET A 189 4.94 5.54 7.39
CA MET A 189 5.64 6.45 6.48
C MET A 189 6.92 6.96 7.15
N PRO A 190 8.11 6.80 6.53
CA PRO A 190 9.36 7.34 7.04
C PRO A 190 9.49 8.85 6.77
N SER A 191 10.43 9.48 7.46
CA SER A 191 10.62 10.94 7.46
C SER A 191 10.93 11.53 6.08
N GLU A 192 11.76 10.87 5.27
CA GLU A 192 12.07 11.33 3.91
C GLU A 192 10.85 11.35 3.00
N GLN A 193 9.96 10.37 3.16
CA GLN A 193 8.70 10.34 2.41
C GLN A 193 7.73 11.42 2.91
N ALA A 194 7.69 11.70 4.22
CA ALA A 194 6.93 12.81 4.78
C ALA A 194 7.40 14.17 4.23
N LEU A 195 8.67 14.28 3.85
CA LEU A 195 9.26 15.44 3.20
C LEU A 195 9.08 15.42 1.66
N GLY A 196 8.27 14.49 1.12
CA GLY A 196 7.99 14.37 -0.31
C GLY A 196 9.15 13.83 -1.15
N ARG A 197 10.10 13.14 -0.54
CA ARG A 197 11.28 12.55 -1.20
C ARG A 197 11.33 11.04 -0.95
N PRO A 198 10.34 10.25 -1.42
CA PRO A 198 10.32 8.81 -1.23
C PRO A 198 11.44 8.13 -2.02
N TYR A 199 11.98 7.05 -1.45
CA TYR A 199 12.93 6.14 -2.09
C TYR A 199 12.34 4.72 -2.10
N PRO A 200 12.86 3.80 -2.91
CA PRO A 200 12.41 2.40 -2.87
C PRO A 200 12.48 1.77 -1.48
N ASN A 201 13.46 2.15 -0.67
CA ASN A 201 13.57 1.68 0.71
C ASN A 201 12.67 2.41 1.72
N SER A 202 11.84 3.35 1.28
CA SER A 202 10.71 3.84 2.07
C SER A 202 9.62 2.78 2.22
N ASP A 203 9.39 1.96 1.17
CA ASP A 203 8.50 0.80 1.26
C ASP A 203 9.09 -0.31 2.17
N ILE A 204 10.43 -0.46 2.19
CA ILE A 204 11.11 -1.38 3.11
C ILE A 204 10.91 -0.95 4.58
N TYR A 205 10.99 0.35 4.87
CA TYR A 205 10.67 0.89 6.18
C TYR A 205 9.22 0.55 6.57
N ALA A 206 8.27 0.82 5.70
CA ALA A 206 6.87 0.54 5.95
C ALA A 206 6.60 -0.95 6.23
N LEU A 207 7.24 -1.86 5.46
CA LEU A 207 7.17 -3.30 5.71
C LEU A 207 7.79 -3.68 7.07
N GLY A 208 8.92 -3.08 7.43
CA GLY A 208 9.54 -3.26 8.74
C GLY A 208 8.60 -2.83 9.89
N MET A 209 7.89 -1.71 9.73
CA MET A 209 6.91 -1.25 10.72
C MET A 209 5.71 -2.19 10.84
N ILE A 210 5.24 -2.79 9.72
CA ILE A 210 4.19 -3.82 9.72
C ILE A 210 4.68 -5.06 10.49
N ALA A 211 5.92 -5.49 10.25
CA ALA A 211 6.51 -6.64 10.92
C ALA A 211 6.68 -6.40 12.44
N ILE A 212 7.11 -5.22 12.84
CA ILE A 212 7.21 -4.82 14.26
C ILE A 212 5.81 -4.77 14.89
N GLN A 213 4.81 -4.20 14.21
CA GLN A 213 3.43 -4.25 14.69
C GLN A 213 2.95 -5.69 14.91
N ALA A 214 3.24 -6.60 13.99
CA ALA A 214 2.87 -8.00 14.10
C ALA A 214 3.52 -8.68 15.33
N LEU A 215 4.81 -8.42 15.58
CA LEU A 215 5.52 -8.97 16.75
C LEU A 215 5.06 -8.40 18.06
N THR A 216 4.84 -7.08 18.12
CA THR A 216 4.55 -6.37 19.38
C THR A 216 3.06 -6.33 19.72
N GLY A 217 2.17 -6.50 18.71
CA GLY A 217 0.73 -6.26 18.87
C GLY A 217 0.38 -4.77 19.09
N LEU A 218 1.37 -3.87 18.95
CA LEU A 218 1.20 -2.43 19.13
C LEU A 218 1.11 -1.73 17.76
N HIS A 219 0.15 -0.82 17.63
CA HIS A 219 0.12 0.04 16.45
C HIS A 219 1.39 0.92 16.41
N PRO A 220 2.02 1.18 15.25
CA PRO A 220 3.26 1.96 15.15
C PRO A 220 3.29 3.28 15.92
N LYS A 221 2.15 3.99 16.00
CA LYS A 221 2.04 5.24 16.79
C LYS A 221 2.13 5.07 18.31
N GLN A 222 2.09 3.85 18.81
CA GLN A 222 2.22 3.53 20.25
C GLN A 222 3.65 3.17 20.63
N LEU A 223 4.53 2.99 19.62
CA LEU A 223 5.95 2.73 19.85
C LEU A 223 6.67 4.03 20.21
N GLY A 224 7.63 3.94 21.14
CA GLY A 224 8.50 5.05 21.48
C GLY A 224 9.59 5.28 20.44
N GLU A 225 10.15 6.48 20.45
CA GLU A 225 11.32 6.84 19.66
C GLU A 225 12.46 7.26 20.61
N GLU A 226 13.70 6.88 20.26
CA GLU A 226 14.89 7.34 20.96
C GLU A 226 15.07 8.84 20.74
N PRO A 227 15.04 9.69 21.81
CA PRO A 227 15.06 11.14 21.65
C PRO A 227 16.28 11.70 20.88
N ALA A 228 17.42 11.03 20.97
CA ALA A 228 18.67 11.48 20.35
C ALA A 228 18.78 11.10 18.87
N THR A 229 18.19 9.99 18.46
CA THR A 229 18.38 9.40 17.13
C THR A 229 17.08 9.30 16.30
N GLY A 230 15.92 9.35 16.97
CA GLY A 230 14.61 9.09 16.38
C GLY A 230 14.37 7.61 16.04
N GLU A 231 15.27 6.71 16.44
CA GLU A 231 15.12 5.28 16.17
C GLU A 231 13.95 4.68 16.95
N ILE A 232 13.22 3.77 16.32
CA ILE A 232 12.04 3.12 16.92
C ILE A 232 12.46 2.19 18.05
N ILE A 233 11.91 2.39 19.24
CA ILE A 233 12.11 1.53 20.41
C ILE A 233 11.02 0.47 20.45
N TRP A 234 11.35 -0.80 20.12
CA TRP A 234 10.34 -1.85 19.98
C TRP A 234 10.74 -3.21 20.59
N GLN A 235 12.05 -3.51 20.68
CA GLN A 235 12.54 -4.86 20.99
C GLN A 235 12.06 -5.40 22.35
N HIS A 236 11.88 -4.53 23.34
CA HIS A 236 11.40 -4.92 24.67
C HIS A 236 9.91 -5.29 24.71
N HIS A 237 9.18 -5.07 23.61
CA HIS A 237 7.77 -5.44 23.47
C HIS A 237 7.56 -6.79 22.76
N ALA A 238 8.63 -7.45 22.28
CA ALA A 238 8.52 -8.69 21.52
C ALA A 238 9.63 -9.69 21.93
N GLN A 239 9.28 -10.96 21.89
CA GLN A 239 10.27 -12.05 21.98
C GLN A 239 10.68 -12.46 20.56
N VAL A 240 11.92 -12.16 20.19
CA VAL A 240 12.44 -12.35 18.83
C VAL A 240 13.92 -12.67 18.91
N SER A 241 14.44 -13.47 17.96
CA SER A 241 15.88 -13.74 17.85
C SER A 241 16.69 -12.48 17.54
N ASP A 242 17.93 -12.44 18.00
CA ASP A 242 18.85 -11.32 17.68
C ASP A 242 19.00 -11.11 16.17
N ALA A 243 18.95 -12.19 15.40
CA ALA A 243 19.04 -12.15 13.94
C ALA A 243 17.87 -11.39 13.30
N LEU A 244 16.63 -11.73 13.65
CA LEU A 244 15.45 -11.02 13.14
C LEU A 244 15.38 -9.60 13.69
N ALA A 245 15.72 -9.40 14.97
CA ALA A 245 15.78 -8.07 15.58
C ALA A 245 16.74 -7.14 14.82
N ALA A 246 17.94 -7.60 14.47
CA ALA A 246 18.90 -6.83 13.68
C ALA A 246 18.38 -6.48 12.28
N ILE A 247 17.71 -7.44 11.61
CA ILE A 247 17.09 -7.23 10.29
C ILE A 247 16.02 -6.16 10.37
N LEU A 248 15.07 -6.27 11.30
CA LEU A 248 13.96 -5.33 11.43
C LEU A 248 14.45 -3.94 11.84
N THR A 249 15.38 -3.84 12.80
CA THR A 249 15.99 -2.55 13.19
C THR A 249 16.64 -1.87 11.99
N LYS A 250 17.34 -2.62 11.14
CA LYS A 250 17.91 -2.05 9.91
C LYS A 250 16.86 -1.65 8.88
N MET A 251 15.74 -2.38 8.75
CA MET A 251 14.63 -2.01 7.86
C MET A 251 13.99 -0.67 8.27
N VAL A 252 13.84 -0.43 9.58
CA VAL A 252 13.19 0.77 10.11
C VAL A 252 14.15 1.86 10.56
N HIS A 253 15.43 1.79 10.16
CA HIS A 253 16.41 2.82 10.49
C HIS A 253 15.92 4.20 10.01
N GLN A 254 16.00 5.24 10.86
CA GLN A 254 15.46 6.57 10.52
C GLN A 254 16.09 7.13 9.26
N HIS A 255 17.40 7.08 9.13
CA HIS A 255 18.07 7.58 7.95
C HIS A 255 18.10 6.52 6.83
N TYR A 256 17.44 6.81 5.69
CA TYR A 256 17.25 5.88 4.57
C TYR A 256 18.54 5.25 4.01
N LYS A 257 19.69 5.93 4.08
CA LYS A 257 20.99 5.40 3.60
C LYS A 257 21.50 4.20 4.38
N TYR A 258 21.05 4.01 5.62
CA TYR A 258 21.48 2.90 6.47
C TYR A 258 20.53 1.70 6.39
N ARG A 259 19.39 1.83 5.70
CA ARG A 259 18.48 0.72 5.41
C ARG A 259 19.02 -0.20 4.31
N TYR A 260 18.35 -1.30 4.07
CA TYR A 260 18.59 -2.11 2.88
C TYR A 260 18.23 -1.28 1.64
N LEU A 261 19.16 -1.20 0.67
CA LEU A 261 18.97 -0.39 -0.54
C LEU A 261 17.98 -1.02 -1.53
N LYS A 262 17.91 -2.36 -1.52
CA LYS A 262 17.00 -3.15 -2.38
C LYS A 262 16.39 -4.27 -1.56
N SER A 263 15.19 -4.68 -1.92
CA SER A 263 14.48 -5.80 -1.29
C SER A 263 15.20 -7.15 -1.42
N CYS A 264 16.11 -7.33 -2.39
CA CYS A 264 16.90 -8.55 -2.55
C CYS A 264 18.11 -8.68 -1.60
N THR A 265 18.58 -7.59 -1.00
CA THR A 265 19.79 -7.64 -0.15
C THR A 265 19.57 -8.30 1.22
N TRP A 266 18.33 -8.47 1.65
CA TRP A 266 18.00 -9.17 2.89
C TRP A 266 18.23 -10.70 2.79
N LYS A 267 18.10 -11.30 1.57
CA LYS A 267 18.31 -12.75 1.35
C LYS A 267 19.68 -13.22 1.81
N HIS A 268 20.69 -12.38 1.68
CA HIS A 268 22.07 -12.71 2.11
C HIS A 268 22.23 -12.70 3.64
N GLY A 269 21.42 -11.92 4.37
CA GLY A 269 21.41 -11.93 5.84
C GLY A 269 20.78 -13.21 6.41
N CYS A 270 19.74 -13.75 5.75
CA CYS A 270 19.07 -14.98 6.19
C CYS A 270 19.77 -16.26 5.74
N GLN A 271 20.52 -16.25 4.62
CA GLN A 271 21.23 -17.44 4.11
C GLN A 271 22.50 -17.80 4.90
N ASN A 272 23.10 -16.84 5.60
CA ASN A 272 24.27 -17.08 6.45
C ASN A 272 23.93 -17.67 7.83
N HIS A 273 22.66 -17.82 8.15
CA HIS A 273 22.21 -18.53 9.35
C HIS A 273 21.33 -19.68 8.87
N ASN A 274 21.93 -20.88 8.84
CA ASN A 274 21.28 -22.15 8.51
C ASN A 274 19.98 -22.34 9.31
N TYR A 275 18.86 -21.86 8.78
CA TYR A 275 17.54 -22.37 9.11
C TYR A 275 17.16 -23.42 8.05
N VAL A 276 17.93 -24.55 8.09
CA VAL A 276 17.50 -25.82 7.52
C VAL A 276 17.32 -26.75 8.72
N GLN A 277 16.13 -26.87 9.21
CA GLN A 277 15.47 -28.13 9.58
C GLN A 277 14.01 -27.84 9.94
#